data_3c7824879e460655729bfea8194d6555
#
_entry.id   3c7824879e460655729bfea8194d6555
#
_cell.length_a   1.000
_cell.length_b   1.000
_cell.length_c   1.000
_cell.angle_alpha   90.00
_cell.angle_beta   90.00
_cell.angle_gamma   90.00
#
_symmetry.space_group_name_H-M   'P 1'
#
loop_
_entity.id
_entity.type
_entity.pdbx_description
1 polymer ?
#
loop_
_entity_poly.entity_id
_entity_poly.type
_entity_poly.pdbx_seq_one_letter_code
_entity_poly.pdbx_strand_id
1 'polypeptide(L)'
;KLNQEPFVKQSEYISKKQALKEQTEAMGTDPEEFLGYNPFTASIEIKLHSDYANSDSIAKIEKMIKKNINIQDVLYRKELIDAVNDNIRNISLVLLALAVVLTFISFALINNTIRLAIYSKRFLIHTMKLVGASWGFIRRPFLRRNIWSGVLAGIMADAILMGAAYWLVSYEPELIRVITPEVMLLVSGSVLVFGIIITFLCAYLSINKYLRMKASTLYYI
;
A
#
# COMPACT_ATOMS: atom_id res chain seq x y z
N LYS A 1 -18.62 -18.25 21.91
CA LYS A 1 -18.49 -18.77 20.54
C LYS A 1 -18.11 -17.66 19.54
N LEU A 2 -18.74 -16.47 19.58
CA LEU A 2 -18.41 -15.33 18.72
C LEU A 2 -16.96 -14.85 18.86
N ASN A 3 -16.39 -14.83 20.05
CA ASN A 3 -14.99 -14.43 20.29
C ASN A 3 -13.93 -15.39 19.72
N GLN A 4 -14.33 -16.54 19.22
CA GLN A 4 -13.44 -17.55 18.64
C GLN A 4 -13.45 -17.49 17.10
N GLU A 5 -14.29 -16.64 16.53
CA GLU A 5 -14.38 -16.48 15.09
C GLU A 5 -13.23 -15.58 14.56
N PRO A 6 -12.60 -15.94 13.45
CA PRO A 6 -11.40 -15.25 12.94
C PRO A 6 -11.63 -13.79 12.53
N PHE A 7 -12.87 -13.39 12.35
CA PHE A 7 -13.23 -12.01 11.97
C PHE A 7 -13.41 -11.09 13.16
N VAL A 8 -13.52 -11.62 14.40
CA VAL A 8 -13.76 -10.85 15.62
C VAL A 8 -12.45 -10.42 16.24
N LYS A 9 -12.20 -9.11 16.26
CA LYS A 9 -11.06 -8.52 16.99
C LYS A 9 -11.38 -8.31 18.46
N GLN A 10 -12.59 -7.84 18.75
CA GLN A 10 -13.09 -7.58 20.10
C GLN A 10 -14.61 -7.67 20.05
N SER A 11 -15.22 -8.18 21.12
CA SER A 11 -16.66 -8.08 21.29
C SER A 11 -17.00 -7.57 22.67
N GLU A 12 -18.01 -6.73 22.75
CA GLU A 12 -18.51 -6.13 23.98
C GLU A 12 -20.02 -6.37 24.12
N TYR A 13 -20.45 -6.86 25.25
CA TYR A 13 -21.86 -7.06 25.54
C TYR A 13 -22.44 -5.85 26.24
N ILE A 14 -23.38 -5.18 25.58
CA ILE A 14 -24.09 -4.02 26.10
C ILE A 14 -25.46 -4.47 26.61
N SER A 15 -25.67 -4.40 27.92
CA SER A 15 -26.95 -4.75 28.52
C SER A 15 -28.02 -3.68 28.23
N LYS A 16 -29.31 -4.04 28.34
CA LYS A 16 -30.43 -3.09 28.15
C LYS A 16 -30.30 -1.85 29.00
N LYS A 17 -29.82 -1.99 30.25
CA LYS A 17 -29.64 -0.87 31.20
C LYS A 17 -28.46 0.02 30.77
N GLN A 18 -27.40 -0.58 30.27
CA GLN A 18 -26.24 0.15 29.81
C GLN A 18 -26.54 0.91 28.52
N ALA A 19 -27.26 0.29 27.57
CA ALA A 19 -27.72 0.94 26.35
C ALA A 19 -28.64 2.15 26.68
N LEU A 20 -29.55 2.02 27.64
CA LEU A 20 -30.37 3.14 28.08
C LEU A 20 -29.51 4.28 28.63
N LYS A 21 -28.55 3.98 29.51
CA LYS A 21 -27.69 4.98 30.14
C LYS A 21 -26.84 5.74 29.08
N GLU A 22 -26.20 5.02 28.19
CA GLU A 22 -25.38 5.62 27.13
C GLU A 22 -26.20 6.52 26.18
N GLN A 23 -27.43 6.08 25.86
CA GLN A 23 -28.33 6.88 25.01
C GLN A 23 -28.91 8.08 25.75
N THR A 24 -29.22 7.95 27.05
CA THR A 24 -29.68 9.08 27.89
C THR A 24 -28.55 10.13 27.97
N GLU A 25 -27.30 9.73 28.16
CA GLU A 25 -26.15 10.63 28.19
C GLU A 25 -25.94 11.32 26.82
N ALA A 26 -26.13 10.60 25.71
CA ALA A 26 -25.96 11.14 24.38
C ALA A 26 -27.11 12.08 23.94
N MET A 27 -28.35 11.77 24.31
CA MET A 27 -29.53 12.54 23.92
C MET A 27 -29.90 13.66 24.93
N GLY A 28 -29.34 13.62 26.13
CA GLY A 28 -29.66 14.57 27.20
C GLY A 28 -31.06 14.41 27.81
N THR A 29 -31.79 13.36 27.43
CA THR A 29 -33.17 13.08 27.88
C THR A 29 -33.34 11.58 28.09
N ASP A 30 -34.02 11.17 29.13
CA ASP A 30 -34.26 9.76 29.40
C ASP A 30 -35.51 9.25 28.65
N PRO A 31 -35.33 8.36 27.65
CA PRO A 31 -36.45 7.81 26.89
C PRO A 31 -37.41 6.95 27.73
N GLU A 32 -36.95 6.36 28.86
CA GLU A 32 -37.77 5.56 29.74
C GLU A 32 -38.80 6.44 30.48
N GLU A 33 -38.44 7.69 30.78
CA GLU A 33 -39.33 8.66 31.46
C GLU A 33 -40.52 9.02 30.55
N PHE A 34 -40.34 9.07 29.21
CA PHE A 34 -41.40 9.38 28.26
C PHE A 34 -42.25 8.19 27.86
N LEU A 35 -41.61 7.01 27.71
CA LEU A 35 -42.25 5.83 27.16
C LEU A 35 -42.81 4.89 28.21
N GLY A 36 -42.40 5.06 29.48
CA GLY A 36 -42.78 4.18 30.59
C GLY A 36 -42.12 2.78 30.55
N TYR A 37 -41.27 2.52 29.61
CA TYR A 37 -40.49 1.29 29.49
C TYR A 37 -39.17 1.54 28.74
N ASN A 38 -38.17 0.69 29.00
CA ASN A 38 -36.91 0.76 28.27
C ASN A 38 -37.07 0.25 26.85
N PRO A 39 -36.94 1.11 25.82
CA PRO A 39 -37.10 0.72 24.39
C PRO A 39 -35.88 -0.01 23.83
N PHE A 40 -34.75 0.01 24.53
CA PHE A 40 -33.51 -0.58 24.02
C PHE A 40 -33.42 -2.08 24.29
N THR A 41 -32.85 -2.79 23.33
CA THR A 41 -32.56 -4.22 23.42
C THR A 41 -31.09 -4.41 23.81
N ALA A 42 -30.76 -5.55 24.41
CA ALA A 42 -29.38 -5.90 24.65
C ALA A 42 -28.68 -6.13 23.28
N SER A 43 -27.46 -5.65 23.14
CA SER A 43 -26.67 -5.77 21.92
C SER A 43 -25.27 -6.31 22.20
N ILE A 44 -24.65 -6.86 21.16
CA ILE A 44 -23.24 -7.24 21.19
C ILE A 44 -22.56 -6.39 20.11
N GLU A 45 -21.69 -5.49 20.55
CA GLU A 45 -20.85 -4.73 19.66
C GLU A 45 -19.66 -5.59 19.25
N ILE A 46 -19.42 -5.73 17.94
CA ILE A 46 -18.33 -6.52 17.40
C ILE A 46 -17.41 -5.60 16.62
N LYS A 47 -16.15 -5.52 17.05
CA LYS A 47 -15.08 -4.88 16.28
C LYS A 47 -14.42 -5.93 15.38
N LEU A 48 -14.47 -5.69 14.09
CA LEU A 48 -13.90 -6.60 13.09
C LEU A 48 -12.40 -6.34 12.91
N HIS A 49 -11.67 -7.39 12.48
CA HIS A 49 -10.33 -7.19 11.93
C HIS A 49 -10.42 -6.44 10.60
N SER A 50 -9.38 -5.65 10.26
CA SER A 50 -9.30 -4.82 9.04
C SER A 50 -9.56 -5.60 7.75
N ASP A 51 -9.10 -6.85 7.70
CA ASP A 51 -9.23 -7.72 6.52
C ASP A 51 -10.69 -8.10 6.21
N TYR A 52 -11.57 -8.01 7.21
CA TYR A 52 -13.00 -8.30 7.11
C TYR A 52 -13.88 -7.04 7.08
N ALA A 53 -13.29 -5.84 7.16
CA ALA A 53 -14.00 -4.56 7.14
C ALA A 53 -14.38 -4.10 5.73
N ASN A 54 -14.75 -5.02 4.84
CA ASN A 54 -15.22 -4.73 3.49
C ASN A 54 -16.66 -5.24 3.30
N SER A 55 -17.40 -4.62 2.38
CA SER A 55 -18.82 -4.87 2.15
C SER A 55 -19.16 -6.34 1.86
N ASP A 56 -18.30 -7.04 1.11
CA ASP A 56 -18.51 -8.45 0.76
C ASP A 56 -18.32 -9.38 1.96
N SER A 57 -17.31 -9.12 2.78
CA SER A 57 -17.04 -9.89 4.00
C SER A 57 -18.11 -9.66 5.04
N ILE A 58 -18.53 -8.41 5.24
CA ILE A 58 -19.59 -8.05 6.19
C ILE A 58 -20.92 -8.69 5.80
N ALA A 59 -21.28 -8.71 4.51
CA ALA A 59 -22.47 -9.39 4.03
C ALA A 59 -22.45 -10.90 4.29
N LYS A 60 -21.26 -11.54 4.22
CA LYS A 60 -21.10 -12.95 4.55
C LYS A 60 -21.22 -13.18 6.07
N ILE A 61 -20.58 -12.30 6.86
CA ILE A 61 -20.65 -12.34 8.33
C ILE A 61 -22.07 -12.13 8.80
N GLU A 62 -22.79 -11.16 8.25
CA GLU A 62 -24.22 -10.91 8.56
C GLU A 62 -25.07 -12.18 8.33
N LYS A 63 -24.91 -12.81 7.15
CA LYS A 63 -25.63 -14.06 6.85
C LYS A 63 -25.26 -15.21 7.81
N MET A 64 -24.02 -15.26 8.26
CA MET A 64 -23.56 -16.26 9.22
C MET A 64 -24.14 -16.02 10.61
N ILE A 65 -24.13 -14.77 11.05
CA ILE A 65 -24.63 -14.36 12.37
C ILE A 65 -26.16 -14.50 12.43
N LYS A 66 -26.88 -14.11 11.39
CA LYS A 66 -28.35 -14.24 11.31
C LYS A 66 -28.87 -15.69 11.29
N LYS A 67 -28.00 -16.68 11.08
CA LYS A 67 -28.37 -18.10 11.26
C LYS A 67 -28.63 -18.49 12.71
N ASN A 68 -28.17 -17.68 13.65
CA ASN A 68 -28.38 -17.97 15.06
C ASN A 68 -29.72 -17.42 15.50
N ILE A 69 -30.60 -18.32 15.99
CA ILE A 69 -31.99 -18.04 16.42
C ILE A 69 -32.09 -16.96 17.52
N ASN A 70 -31.01 -16.78 18.27
CA ASN A 70 -30.98 -15.80 19.38
C ASN A 70 -30.61 -14.38 18.93
N ILE A 71 -30.32 -14.16 17.65
CA ILE A 71 -29.96 -12.85 17.11
C ILE A 71 -31.12 -12.33 16.29
N GLN A 72 -31.65 -11.21 16.73
CA GLN A 72 -32.84 -10.60 16.15
C GLN A 72 -32.50 -9.82 14.87
N ASP A 73 -31.44 -9.04 14.91
CA ASP A 73 -30.93 -8.31 13.74
C ASP A 73 -29.45 -7.96 13.87
N VAL A 74 -28.82 -7.61 12.75
CA VAL A 74 -27.43 -7.15 12.67
C VAL A 74 -27.46 -5.76 12.06
N LEU A 75 -27.11 -4.77 12.88
CA LEU A 75 -27.10 -3.38 12.49
C LEU A 75 -25.67 -2.94 12.20
N TYR A 76 -25.45 -2.41 11.02
CA TYR A 76 -24.21 -1.75 10.64
C TYR A 76 -24.48 -0.65 9.62
N ARG A 77 -23.62 0.36 9.56
CA ARG A 77 -23.77 1.47 8.60
C ARG A 77 -23.20 1.09 7.24
N LYS A 78 -23.99 0.34 6.47
CA LYS A 78 -23.57 -0.14 5.14
C LYS A 78 -23.10 1.00 4.23
N GLU A 79 -23.86 2.08 4.17
CA GLU A 79 -23.52 3.24 3.32
C GLU A 79 -22.18 3.87 3.66
N LEU A 80 -21.81 3.93 4.96
CA LEU A 80 -20.52 4.42 5.40
C LEU A 80 -19.38 3.49 4.99
N ILE A 81 -19.59 2.20 5.14
CA ILE A 81 -18.58 1.19 4.77
C ILE A 81 -18.36 1.18 3.26
N ASP A 82 -19.44 1.22 2.49
CA ASP A 82 -19.39 1.29 1.03
C ASP A 82 -18.67 2.59 0.58
N ALA A 83 -19.04 3.74 1.14
CA ALA A 83 -18.40 5.02 0.82
C ALA A 83 -16.91 5.05 1.15
N VAL A 84 -16.50 4.47 2.29
CA VAL A 84 -15.09 4.36 2.67
C VAL A 84 -14.33 3.44 1.72
N ASN A 85 -14.90 2.28 1.39
CA ASN A 85 -14.27 1.33 0.47
C ASN A 85 -14.15 1.90 -0.94
N ASP A 86 -15.16 2.59 -1.44
CA ASP A 86 -15.12 3.25 -2.74
C ASP A 86 -14.09 4.38 -2.77
N ASN A 87 -13.98 5.18 -1.72
CA ASN A 87 -12.95 6.21 -1.60
C ASN A 87 -11.54 5.60 -1.59
N ILE A 88 -11.32 4.54 -0.80
CA ILE A 88 -10.03 3.84 -0.77
C ILE A 88 -9.70 3.28 -2.15
N ARG A 89 -10.66 2.66 -2.83
CA ARG A 89 -10.49 2.12 -4.18
C ARG A 89 -10.13 3.22 -5.18
N ASN A 90 -10.85 4.32 -5.17
CA ASN A 90 -10.61 5.45 -6.07
C ASN A 90 -9.24 6.09 -5.84
N ILE A 91 -8.87 6.33 -4.57
CA ILE A 91 -7.54 6.85 -4.20
C ILE A 91 -6.46 5.87 -4.65
N SER A 92 -6.62 4.57 -4.40
CA SER A 92 -5.66 3.55 -4.81
C SER A 92 -5.49 3.50 -6.33
N LEU A 93 -6.57 3.66 -7.10
CA LEU A 93 -6.52 3.68 -8.55
C LEU A 93 -5.77 4.92 -9.08
N VAL A 94 -6.04 6.09 -8.49
CA VAL A 94 -5.31 7.33 -8.84
C VAL A 94 -3.83 7.21 -8.52
N LEU A 95 -3.49 6.68 -7.34
CA LEU A 95 -2.10 6.46 -6.94
C LEU A 95 -1.40 5.44 -7.85
N LEU A 96 -2.10 4.37 -8.25
CA LEU A 96 -1.58 3.38 -9.19
C LEU A 96 -1.30 4.01 -10.56
N ALA A 97 -2.24 4.80 -11.08
CA ALA A 97 -2.05 5.51 -12.35
C ALA A 97 -0.85 6.45 -12.29
N LEU A 98 -0.71 7.21 -11.20
CA LEU A 98 0.43 8.09 -10.97
C LEU A 98 1.75 7.30 -10.92
N ALA A 99 1.79 6.17 -10.21
CA ALA A 99 2.95 5.29 -10.12
C ALA A 99 3.38 4.77 -11.49
N VAL A 100 2.42 4.38 -12.35
CA VAL A 100 2.68 3.95 -13.72
C VAL A 100 3.32 5.08 -14.54
N VAL A 101 2.74 6.28 -14.49
CA VAL A 101 3.28 7.46 -15.20
C VAL A 101 4.71 7.77 -14.74
N LEU A 102 4.95 7.81 -13.42
CA LEU A 102 6.27 8.05 -12.86
C LEU A 102 7.28 6.96 -13.25
N THR A 103 6.85 5.71 -13.37
CA THR A 103 7.68 4.60 -13.85
C THR A 103 8.10 4.82 -15.30
N PHE A 104 7.20 5.26 -16.18
CA PHE A 104 7.54 5.59 -17.57
C PHE A 104 8.52 6.76 -17.66
N ILE A 105 8.32 7.81 -16.87
CA ILE A 105 9.25 8.96 -16.82
C ILE A 105 10.63 8.48 -16.35
N SER A 106 10.69 7.68 -15.30
CA SER A 106 11.94 7.10 -14.78
C SER A 106 12.65 6.25 -15.83
N PHE A 107 11.90 5.42 -16.56
CA PHE A 107 12.44 4.63 -17.67
C PHE A 107 13.07 5.52 -18.75
N ALA A 108 12.38 6.59 -19.15
CA ALA A 108 12.89 7.53 -20.15
C ALA A 108 14.19 8.23 -19.67
N LEU A 109 14.23 8.65 -18.41
CA LEU A 109 15.41 9.29 -17.80
C LEU A 109 16.60 8.33 -17.70
N ILE A 110 16.38 7.10 -17.23
CA ILE A 110 17.42 6.06 -17.15
C ILE A 110 17.94 5.74 -18.55
N ASN A 111 17.05 5.59 -19.54
CA ASN A 111 17.40 5.31 -20.93
C ASN A 111 18.30 6.42 -21.52
N ASN A 112 17.95 7.68 -21.29
CA ASN A 112 18.74 8.82 -21.74
C ASN A 112 20.12 8.88 -21.04
N THR A 113 20.15 8.66 -19.74
CA THR A 113 21.39 8.63 -18.94
C THR A 113 22.35 7.52 -19.42
N ILE A 114 21.80 6.33 -19.69
CA ILE A 114 22.59 5.20 -20.21
C ILE A 114 23.11 5.48 -21.61
N ARG A 115 22.29 6.08 -22.48
CA ARG A 115 22.71 6.52 -23.81
C ARG A 115 23.94 7.43 -23.73
N LEU A 116 23.88 8.47 -22.90
CA LEU A 116 24.99 9.39 -22.69
C LEU A 116 26.24 8.70 -22.14
N ALA A 117 26.06 7.80 -21.15
CA ALA A 117 27.16 7.05 -20.56
C ALA A 117 27.85 6.11 -21.56
N ILE A 118 27.11 5.45 -22.43
CA ILE A 118 27.64 4.59 -23.52
C ILE A 118 28.34 5.45 -24.56
N TYR A 119 27.76 6.57 -24.95
CA TYR A 119 28.37 7.51 -25.90
C TYR A 119 29.71 8.05 -25.37
N SER A 120 29.75 8.50 -24.11
CA SER A 120 30.98 8.97 -23.50
C SER A 120 32.10 7.93 -23.43
N LYS A 121 31.75 6.64 -23.35
CA LYS A 121 32.70 5.53 -23.26
C LYS A 121 32.84 4.74 -24.56
N ARG A 122 32.37 5.28 -25.68
CA ARG A 122 32.30 4.57 -26.96
C ARG A 122 33.64 3.98 -27.43
N PHE A 123 34.74 4.73 -27.30
CA PHE A 123 36.07 4.25 -27.70
C PHE A 123 36.53 3.06 -26.84
N LEU A 124 36.35 3.15 -25.53
CA LEU A 124 36.66 2.05 -24.60
C LEU A 124 35.85 0.79 -24.93
N ILE A 125 34.56 0.94 -25.23
CA ILE A 125 33.69 -0.17 -25.60
C ILE A 125 34.16 -0.77 -26.94
N HIS A 126 34.58 0.05 -27.88
CA HIS A 126 35.09 -0.41 -29.18
C HIS A 126 36.38 -1.21 -29.01
N THR A 127 37.36 -0.70 -28.28
CA THR A 127 38.62 -1.42 -27.99
C THR A 127 38.36 -2.73 -27.26
N MET A 128 37.48 -2.77 -26.27
CA MET A 128 37.09 -4.01 -25.61
C MET A 128 36.49 -5.05 -26.55
N LYS A 129 35.68 -4.61 -27.54
CA LYS A 129 35.12 -5.49 -28.56
C LYS A 129 36.20 -6.04 -29.51
N LEU A 130 37.17 -5.23 -29.89
CA LEU A 130 38.30 -5.66 -30.74
C LEU A 130 39.15 -6.74 -30.07
N VAL A 131 39.36 -6.64 -28.77
CA VAL A 131 40.08 -7.64 -27.95
C VAL A 131 39.22 -8.89 -27.66
N GLY A 132 37.97 -8.95 -28.13
CA GLY A 132 37.09 -10.11 -27.94
C GLY A 132 36.34 -10.15 -26.61
N ALA A 133 36.21 -9.04 -25.90
CA ALA A 133 35.46 -8.99 -24.66
C ALA A 133 33.99 -9.37 -24.83
N SER A 134 33.47 -10.22 -23.94
CA SER A 134 32.06 -10.64 -23.97
C SER A 134 31.10 -9.48 -23.66
N TRP A 135 29.91 -9.51 -24.24
CA TRP A 135 28.86 -8.52 -23.98
C TRP A 135 28.49 -8.40 -22.50
N GLY A 136 28.56 -9.52 -21.77
CA GLY A 136 28.31 -9.55 -20.33
C GLY A 136 29.34 -8.73 -19.56
N PHE A 137 30.62 -8.84 -19.92
CA PHE A 137 31.71 -8.09 -19.31
C PHE A 137 31.54 -6.58 -19.52
N ILE A 138 31.21 -6.16 -20.75
CA ILE A 138 31.01 -4.74 -21.11
C ILE A 138 29.81 -4.14 -20.37
N ARG A 139 28.73 -4.91 -20.14
CA ARG A 139 27.51 -4.44 -19.44
C ARG A 139 27.68 -4.28 -17.93
N ARG A 140 28.51 -5.13 -17.31
CA ARG A 140 28.62 -5.24 -15.86
C ARG A 140 28.86 -3.92 -15.13
N PRO A 141 29.78 -3.04 -15.54
CA PRO A 141 30.03 -1.77 -14.85
C PRO A 141 28.83 -0.80 -14.96
N PHE A 142 28.11 -0.80 -16.07
CA PHE A 142 26.92 0.04 -16.25
C PHE A 142 25.75 -0.45 -15.37
N LEU A 143 25.50 -1.75 -15.35
CA LEU A 143 24.47 -2.34 -14.49
C LEU A 143 24.76 -2.09 -13.01
N ARG A 144 26.00 -2.34 -12.57
CA ARG A 144 26.40 -2.12 -11.18
C ARG A 144 26.16 -0.67 -10.74
N ARG A 145 26.51 0.30 -11.58
CA ARG A 145 26.30 1.72 -11.28
C ARG A 145 24.80 2.03 -11.13
N ASN A 146 23.96 1.52 -12.04
CA ASN A 146 22.51 1.76 -11.99
C ASN A 146 21.86 1.06 -10.79
N ILE A 147 22.29 -0.15 -10.40
CA ILE A 147 21.80 -0.83 -9.21
C ILE A 147 22.10 0.00 -7.96
N TRP A 148 23.34 0.52 -7.81
CA TRP A 148 23.68 1.40 -6.70
C TRP A 148 22.84 2.67 -6.67
N SER A 149 22.57 3.25 -7.84
CA SER A 149 21.66 4.39 -7.95
C SER A 149 20.24 4.04 -7.50
N GLY A 150 19.75 2.84 -7.85
CA GLY A 150 18.45 2.35 -7.39
C GLY A 150 18.38 2.13 -5.88
N VAL A 151 19.45 1.57 -5.28
CA VAL A 151 19.53 1.40 -3.82
C VAL A 151 19.51 2.76 -3.11
N LEU A 152 20.31 3.73 -3.57
CA LEU A 152 20.32 5.08 -3.00
C LEU A 152 18.94 5.76 -3.12
N ALA A 153 18.30 5.65 -4.28
CA ALA A 153 16.96 6.20 -4.49
C ALA A 153 15.93 5.54 -3.57
N GLY A 154 16.01 4.22 -3.38
CA GLY A 154 15.16 3.47 -2.45
C GLY A 154 15.35 3.93 -1.00
N ILE A 155 16.59 4.09 -0.54
CA ILE A 155 16.88 4.59 0.82
C ILE A 155 16.33 6.02 1.00
N MET A 156 16.48 6.89 0.00
CA MET A 156 15.90 8.25 0.07
C MET A 156 14.37 8.22 0.12
N ALA A 157 13.73 7.35 -0.67
CA ALA A 157 12.28 7.17 -0.64
C ALA A 157 11.81 6.67 0.72
N ASP A 158 12.51 5.68 1.31
CA ASP A 158 12.21 5.17 2.64
C ASP A 158 12.38 6.25 3.72
N ALA A 159 13.42 7.07 3.64
CA ALA A 159 13.61 8.16 4.58
C ALA A 159 12.47 9.19 4.54
N ILE A 160 11.97 9.52 3.35
CA ILE A 160 10.82 10.41 3.17
C ILE A 160 9.55 9.74 3.72
N LEU A 161 9.35 8.47 3.44
CA LEU A 161 8.17 7.70 3.87
C LEU A 161 8.12 7.55 5.40
N MET A 162 9.26 7.24 6.02
CA MET A 162 9.41 7.19 7.48
C MET A 162 9.16 8.55 8.13
N GLY A 163 9.70 9.63 7.53
CA GLY A 163 9.47 11.00 8.00
C GLY A 163 8.00 11.40 7.91
N ALA A 164 7.33 11.06 6.81
CA ALA A 164 5.91 11.32 6.63
C ALA A 164 5.05 10.51 7.62
N ALA A 165 5.38 9.24 7.84
CA ALA A 165 4.69 8.39 8.80
C ALA A 165 4.85 8.91 10.24
N TYR A 166 6.06 9.31 10.62
CA TYR A 166 6.33 9.91 11.93
C TYR A 166 5.53 11.22 12.12
N TRP A 167 5.54 12.10 11.12
CA TRP A 167 4.77 13.34 11.16
C TRP A 167 3.26 13.07 11.30
N LEU A 168 2.73 12.11 10.56
CA LEU A 168 1.31 11.74 10.58
C LEU A 168 0.89 11.18 11.94
N VAL A 169 1.69 10.29 12.54
CA VAL A 169 1.44 9.74 13.89
C VAL A 169 1.54 10.82 14.96
N SER A 170 2.41 11.82 14.77
CA SER A 170 2.53 12.95 15.72
C SER A 170 1.30 13.86 15.67
N TYR A 171 0.64 13.96 14.51
CA TYR A 171 -0.57 14.75 14.35
C TYR A 171 -1.82 14.01 14.83
N GLU A 172 -1.93 12.72 14.53
CA GLU A 172 -3.06 11.85 14.89
C GLU A 172 -2.55 10.59 15.63
N PRO A 173 -2.45 10.63 16.96
CA PRO A 173 -1.88 9.51 17.75
C PRO A 173 -2.64 8.18 17.61
N GLU A 174 -3.92 8.21 17.21
CA GLU A 174 -4.70 6.98 17.00
C GLU A 174 -4.17 6.13 15.83
N LEU A 175 -3.46 6.73 14.88
CA LEU A 175 -2.87 6.04 13.74
C LEU A 175 -1.72 5.10 14.12
N ILE A 176 -1.15 5.23 15.32
CA ILE A 176 -0.12 4.32 15.81
C ILE A 176 -0.60 2.86 15.87
N ARG A 177 -1.93 2.65 16.00
CA ARG A 177 -2.54 1.32 15.98
C ARG A 177 -2.54 0.67 14.59
N VAL A 178 -2.47 1.47 13.53
CA VAL A 178 -2.44 1.02 12.14
C VAL A 178 -0.99 0.96 11.64
N ILE A 179 -0.17 1.94 12.01
CA ILE A 179 1.24 2.03 11.62
C ILE A 179 2.09 1.21 12.61
N THR A 180 1.94 -0.12 12.53
CA THR A 180 2.76 -1.03 13.35
C THR A 180 4.18 -1.14 12.78
N PRO A 181 5.20 -1.44 13.63
CA PRO A 181 6.57 -1.65 13.16
C PRO A 181 6.69 -2.74 12.08
N GLU A 182 5.86 -3.77 12.15
CA GLU A 182 5.79 -4.86 11.18
C GLU A 182 5.35 -4.38 9.80
N VAL A 183 4.29 -3.56 9.76
CA VAL A 183 3.78 -2.96 8.53
C VAL A 183 4.83 -2.03 7.93
N MET A 184 5.48 -1.20 8.76
CA MET A 184 6.55 -0.31 8.30
C MET A 184 7.73 -1.07 7.70
N LEU A 185 8.16 -2.15 8.32
CA LEU A 185 9.25 -2.98 7.82
C LEU A 185 8.88 -3.66 6.49
N LEU A 186 7.64 -4.14 6.36
CA LEU A 186 7.16 -4.75 5.12
C LEU A 186 7.08 -3.73 3.99
N VAL A 187 6.55 -2.53 4.25
CA VAL A 187 6.45 -1.45 3.27
C VAL A 187 7.82 -0.98 2.83
N SER A 188 8.74 -0.70 3.76
CA SER A 188 10.12 -0.29 3.48
C SER A 188 10.86 -1.36 2.67
N GLY A 189 10.78 -2.62 3.08
CA GLY A 189 11.35 -3.73 2.32
C GLY A 189 10.80 -3.81 0.89
N SER A 190 9.49 -3.63 0.71
CA SER A 190 8.88 -3.64 -0.61
C SER A 190 9.34 -2.48 -1.49
N VAL A 191 9.43 -1.26 -0.96
CA VAL A 191 9.92 -0.07 -1.67
C VAL A 191 11.35 -0.29 -2.17
N LEU A 192 12.25 -0.79 -1.33
CA LEU A 192 13.63 -1.09 -1.71
C LEU A 192 13.70 -2.16 -2.81
N VAL A 193 12.98 -3.26 -2.65
CA VAL A 193 12.96 -4.37 -3.62
C VAL A 193 12.41 -3.90 -4.97
N PHE A 194 11.27 -3.22 -4.99
CA PHE A 194 10.69 -2.69 -6.22
C PHE A 194 11.60 -1.65 -6.88
N GLY A 195 12.21 -0.75 -6.11
CA GLY A 195 13.16 0.25 -6.62
C GLY A 195 14.34 -0.40 -7.33
N ILE A 196 14.94 -1.43 -6.73
CA ILE A 196 16.06 -2.18 -7.33
C ILE A 196 15.61 -2.92 -8.59
N ILE A 197 14.46 -3.61 -8.55
CA ILE A 197 13.92 -4.38 -9.69
C ILE A 197 13.66 -3.45 -10.88
N ILE A 198 12.94 -2.36 -10.67
CA ILE A 198 12.62 -1.40 -11.73
C ILE A 198 13.89 -0.83 -12.34
N THR A 199 14.83 -0.36 -11.50
CA THR A 199 16.10 0.23 -11.96
C THR A 199 16.92 -0.80 -12.72
N PHE A 200 17.01 -2.04 -12.25
CA PHE A 200 17.72 -3.12 -12.93
C PHE A 200 17.10 -3.44 -14.28
N LEU A 201 15.77 -3.63 -14.35
CA LEU A 201 15.07 -3.95 -15.62
C LEU A 201 15.23 -2.82 -16.63
N CYS A 202 15.01 -1.57 -16.21
CA CYS A 202 15.18 -0.41 -17.08
C CYS A 202 16.61 -0.30 -17.62
N ALA A 203 17.60 -0.46 -16.73
CA ALA A 203 19.01 -0.42 -17.13
C ALA A 203 19.38 -1.58 -18.05
N TYR A 204 18.93 -2.78 -17.76
CA TYR A 204 19.21 -3.96 -18.59
C TYR A 204 18.64 -3.83 -20.00
N LEU A 205 17.39 -3.40 -20.13
CA LEU A 205 16.75 -3.18 -21.43
C LEU A 205 17.45 -2.07 -22.22
N SER A 206 17.75 -0.94 -21.57
CA SER A 206 18.41 0.19 -22.21
C SER A 206 19.84 -0.15 -22.68
N ILE A 207 20.63 -0.80 -21.80
CA ILE A 207 22.00 -1.19 -22.16
C ILE A 207 21.99 -2.17 -23.32
N ASN A 208 21.11 -3.18 -23.32
CA ASN A 208 21.00 -4.13 -24.42
C ASN A 208 20.63 -3.46 -25.74
N LYS A 209 19.71 -2.49 -25.68
CA LYS A 209 19.31 -1.72 -26.87
C LYS A 209 20.49 -0.97 -27.47
N TYR A 210 21.21 -0.20 -26.67
CA TYR A 210 22.30 0.66 -27.18
C TYR A 210 23.58 -0.10 -27.51
N LEU A 211 23.93 -1.15 -26.78
CA LEU A 211 25.10 -1.95 -27.12
C LEU A 211 24.93 -2.79 -28.40
N ARG A 212 23.69 -3.16 -28.76
CA ARG A 212 23.40 -3.90 -29.99
C ARG A 212 23.35 -3.01 -31.23
N MET A 213 23.28 -1.69 -31.09
CA MET A 213 23.30 -0.76 -32.23
C MET A 213 24.68 -0.82 -32.94
N LYS A 214 24.66 -0.81 -34.28
CA LYS A 214 25.89 -0.82 -35.06
C LYS A 214 26.72 0.45 -34.80
N ALA A 215 28.05 0.31 -34.83
CA ALA A 215 28.96 1.44 -34.57
C ALA A 215 28.68 2.64 -35.51
N SER A 216 28.27 2.41 -36.74
CA SER A 216 27.89 3.46 -37.69
C SER A 216 26.74 4.34 -37.23
N THR A 217 25.75 3.78 -36.56
CA THR A 217 24.57 4.52 -36.05
C THR A 217 24.92 5.37 -34.81
N LEU A 218 25.98 5.03 -34.08
CA LEU A 218 26.48 5.80 -32.92
C LEU A 218 27.25 7.07 -33.32
N TYR A 219 27.65 7.20 -34.63
CA TYR A 219 28.34 8.38 -35.14
C TYR A 219 27.38 9.44 -35.69
N TYR A 220 26.13 9.09 -36.02
CA TYR A 220 25.13 9.96 -36.63
C TYR A 220 24.01 10.46 -35.71
N ILE A 221 24.15 10.27 -34.39
CA ILE A 221 23.20 10.79 -33.38
C ILE A 221 23.92 11.88 -32.51
#